data_7048e3eb4f08d4b05a214946b6c5b463
#
_entry.id   7048e3eb4f08d4b05a214946b6c5b463
#
_cell.length_a   1.000
_cell.length_b   1.000
_cell.length_c   1.000
_cell.angle_alpha   90.00
_cell.angle_beta   90.00
_cell.angle_gamma   90.00
#
_symmetry.space_group_name_H-M   'P 1'
#
loop_
_entity.id
_entity.type
_entity.pdbx_description
1 polymer ?
#
loop_
_entity_poly.entity_id
_entity_poly.type
_entity_poly.pdbx_seq_one_letter_code
_entity_poly.pdbx_strand_id
1 'polypeptide(L)'
;MKYPKEYLDEIKLRLKVSQVVGKTVQLKKRGKEFVGLSPFKNEKSPSFTVNDDKEFYHCFSSSEHGNIFDFLMKTKSIGFGEAVRELASQAGMQPYRFSNFDKEKELRFQTYKNIYSEYLNHFNKELFNPINKLALDYLNRRGLSNEIIKEFKLGYVPWK
;
A
#
# COMPACT_ATOMS: atom_id res chain seq x y z
N MET A 1 8.96 -6.48 -6.85
CA MET A 1 8.51 -7.88 -7.12
C MET A 1 7.21 -8.14 -6.38
N LYS A 2 6.28 -8.86 -7.01
CA LYS A 2 4.94 -9.13 -6.47
C LYS A 2 4.84 -10.61 -6.09
N TYR A 3 4.45 -10.88 -4.85
CA TYR A 3 4.18 -12.27 -4.41
C TYR A 3 2.92 -12.79 -5.10
N PRO A 4 2.87 -14.10 -5.47
CA PRO A 4 1.64 -14.73 -5.96
C PRO A 4 0.52 -14.63 -4.93
N LYS A 5 -0.69 -14.46 -5.41
CA LYS A 5 -1.87 -14.36 -4.56
C LYS A 5 -2.05 -15.63 -3.72
N GLU A 6 -1.85 -16.78 -4.34
CA GLU A 6 -2.00 -18.09 -3.70
C GLU A 6 -1.06 -18.27 -2.51
N TYR A 7 0.17 -17.76 -2.61
CA TYR A 7 1.13 -17.80 -1.51
C TYR A 7 0.71 -16.91 -0.33
N LEU A 8 0.17 -15.73 -0.62
CA LEU A 8 -0.32 -14.80 0.41
C LEU A 8 -1.60 -15.34 1.07
N ASP A 9 -2.49 -15.93 0.30
CA ASP A 9 -3.74 -16.52 0.81
C ASP A 9 -3.45 -17.75 1.68
N GLU A 10 -2.44 -18.55 1.34
CA GLU A 10 -1.99 -19.68 2.17
C GLU A 10 -1.44 -19.21 3.53
N ILE A 11 -0.71 -18.10 3.57
CA ILE A 11 -0.26 -17.50 4.84
C ILE A 11 -1.46 -17.10 5.71
N LYS A 12 -2.47 -16.44 5.12
CA LYS A 12 -3.69 -16.03 5.85
C LYS A 12 -4.49 -17.23 6.35
N LEU A 13 -4.56 -18.30 5.54
CA LEU A 13 -5.27 -19.52 5.92
C LEU A 13 -4.64 -20.16 7.17
N ARG A 14 -3.31 -20.12 7.27
CA ARG A 14 -2.57 -20.74 8.38
C ARG A 14 -2.49 -19.86 9.62
N LEU A 15 -2.62 -18.55 9.50
CA LEU A 15 -2.45 -17.58 10.57
C LEU A 15 -3.71 -16.77 10.81
N LYS A 16 -4.36 -16.98 11.94
CA LYS A 16 -5.46 -16.12 12.37
C LYS A 16 -4.97 -14.73 12.74
N VAL A 17 -5.77 -13.69 12.44
CA VAL A 17 -5.42 -12.32 12.79
C VAL A 17 -5.21 -12.16 14.29
N SER A 18 -6.07 -12.78 15.12
CA SER A 18 -5.94 -12.76 16.57
C SER A 18 -4.62 -13.36 17.07
N GLN A 19 -4.08 -14.38 16.40
CA GLN A 19 -2.81 -15.00 16.76
C GLN A 19 -1.61 -14.09 16.45
N VAL A 20 -1.64 -13.42 15.28
CA VAL A 20 -0.57 -12.49 14.88
C VAL A 20 -0.59 -11.26 15.75
N VAL A 21 -1.75 -10.64 15.90
CA VAL A 21 -1.97 -9.45 16.70
C VAL A 21 -1.72 -9.68 18.19
N GLY A 22 -2.14 -10.83 18.70
CA GLY A 22 -2.00 -11.20 20.11
C GLY A 22 -0.56 -11.32 20.63
N LYS A 23 0.43 -11.36 19.72
CA LYS A 23 1.84 -11.26 20.09
C LYS A 23 2.27 -9.84 20.54
N THR A 24 1.51 -8.84 20.14
CA THR A 24 1.82 -7.43 20.43
C THR A 24 0.74 -6.77 21.30
N VAL A 25 -0.52 -7.16 21.12
CA VAL A 25 -1.68 -6.56 21.78
C VAL A 25 -2.34 -7.58 22.68
N GLN A 26 -2.59 -7.24 23.94
CA GLN A 26 -3.39 -8.07 24.85
C GLN A 26 -4.85 -8.05 24.39
N LEU A 27 -5.29 -9.15 23.78
CA LEU A 27 -6.63 -9.30 23.26
C LEU A 27 -7.53 -10.03 24.28
N LYS A 28 -8.75 -9.51 24.46
CA LYS A 28 -9.83 -10.15 25.21
C LYS A 28 -10.95 -10.53 24.27
N LYS A 29 -11.43 -11.77 24.32
CA LYS A 29 -12.55 -12.25 23.50
C LYS A 29 -13.84 -11.57 23.91
N ARG A 30 -14.58 -11.02 22.94
CA ARG A 30 -15.88 -10.39 23.10
C ARG A 30 -16.82 -10.87 21.99
N GLY A 31 -17.62 -11.89 22.28
CA GLY A 31 -18.47 -12.54 21.28
C GLY A 31 -17.65 -13.19 20.16
N LYS A 32 -17.86 -12.74 18.91
CA LYS A 32 -17.13 -13.22 17.73
C LYS A 32 -15.83 -12.45 17.46
N GLU A 33 -15.54 -11.42 18.22
CA GLU A 33 -14.38 -10.57 18.03
C GLU A 33 -13.45 -10.57 19.23
N PHE A 34 -12.23 -10.06 19.02
CA PHE A 34 -11.27 -9.81 20.08
C PHE A 34 -11.07 -8.30 20.19
N VAL A 35 -10.90 -7.81 21.41
CA VAL A 35 -10.79 -6.37 21.70
C VAL A 35 -9.55 -6.13 22.56
N GLY A 36 -8.82 -5.06 22.28
CA GLY A 36 -7.63 -4.66 23.02
C GLY A 36 -7.38 -3.16 22.96
N LEU A 37 -6.31 -2.70 23.61
CA LEU A 37 -5.84 -1.33 23.48
C LEU A 37 -5.12 -1.17 22.15
N SER A 38 -5.21 0.04 21.56
CA SER A 38 -4.54 0.36 20.30
C SER A 38 -3.02 0.24 20.40
N PRO A 39 -2.36 -0.46 19.47
CA PRO A 39 -0.90 -0.41 19.36
C PRO A 39 -0.41 0.85 18.63
N PHE A 40 -1.32 1.62 18.05
CA PHE A 40 -0.99 2.81 17.23
C PHE A 40 -1.17 4.13 17.97
N LYS A 41 -1.89 4.11 19.10
CA LYS A 41 -2.19 5.30 19.88
C LYS A 41 -2.26 4.93 21.36
N ASN A 42 -1.71 5.77 22.22
CA ASN A 42 -1.82 5.58 23.67
C ASN A 42 -3.25 5.91 24.12
N GLU A 43 -3.92 4.92 24.76
CA GLU A 43 -5.31 5.04 25.18
C GLU A 43 -5.58 4.22 26.46
N LYS A 44 -6.63 4.58 27.19
CA LYS A 44 -7.03 3.90 28.42
C LYS A 44 -8.21 2.94 28.20
N SER A 45 -8.97 3.13 27.14
CA SER A 45 -10.15 2.34 26.80
C SER A 45 -9.92 1.54 25.53
N PRO A 46 -10.26 0.24 25.50
CA PRO A 46 -10.05 -0.59 24.32
C PRO A 46 -10.83 -0.07 23.11
N SER A 47 -10.11 0.21 22.02
CA SER A 47 -10.68 0.65 20.74
C SER A 47 -10.20 -0.18 19.55
N PHE A 48 -9.33 -1.15 19.80
CA PHE A 48 -8.78 -2.03 18.78
C PHE A 48 -9.55 -3.33 18.73
N THR A 49 -10.08 -3.68 17.57
CA THR A 49 -10.88 -4.88 17.34
C THR A 49 -10.24 -5.79 16.31
N VAL A 50 -10.37 -7.10 16.49
CA VAL A 50 -9.89 -8.13 15.57
C VAL A 50 -11.01 -9.11 15.30
N ASN A 51 -11.22 -9.46 14.05
CA ASN A 51 -12.19 -10.45 13.62
C ASN A 51 -11.50 -11.51 12.74
N ASP A 52 -11.43 -12.74 13.25
CA ASP A 52 -10.77 -13.84 12.55
C ASP A 52 -11.59 -14.33 11.35
N ASP A 53 -12.91 -14.33 11.43
CA ASP A 53 -13.79 -14.78 10.34
C ASP A 53 -13.72 -13.84 9.12
N LYS A 54 -13.48 -12.54 9.38
CA LYS A 54 -13.33 -11.52 8.35
C LYS A 54 -11.87 -11.23 7.98
N GLU A 55 -10.93 -11.90 8.64
CA GLU A 55 -9.48 -11.76 8.43
C GLU A 55 -8.95 -10.32 8.54
N PHE A 56 -9.53 -9.49 9.43
CA PHE A 56 -9.10 -8.11 9.55
C PHE A 56 -9.07 -7.60 11.00
N TYR A 57 -8.34 -6.49 11.19
CA TYR A 57 -8.41 -5.66 12.39
C TYR A 57 -8.90 -4.26 12.05
N HIS A 58 -9.47 -3.60 13.04
CA HIS A 58 -9.86 -2.19 12.98
C HIS A 58 -9.56 -1.49 14.31
N CYS A 59 -8.96 -0.32 14.24
CA CYS A 59 -8.69 0.56 15.38
C CYS A 59 -9.54 1.82 15.28
N PHE A 60 -10.54 1.95 16.14
CA PHE A 60 -11.46 3.10 16.13
C PHE A 60 -10.79 4.41 16.54
N SER A 61 -9.76 4.37 17.40
CA SER A 61 -9.09 5.59 17.89
C SER A 61 -8.09 6.18 16.91
N SER A 62 -7.51 5.37 16.02
CA SER A 62 -6.53 5.81 15.01
C SER A 62 -7.02 5.69 13.58
N SER A 63 -8.24 5.12 13.36
CA SER A 63 -8.80 4.80 12.05
C SER A 63 -7.95 3.79 11.23
N GLU A 64 -6.99 3.15 11.88
CA GLU A 64 -6.15 2.15 11.25
C GLU A 64 -6.88 0.83 11.10
N HIS A 65 -6.77 0.21 9.94
CA HIS A 65 -7.39 -1.07 9.65
C HIS A 65 -6.57 -1.85 8.62
N GLY A 66 -6.81 -3.14 8.51
CA GLY A 66 -6.15 -3.99 7.54
C GLY A 66 -6.08 -5.46 7.95
N ASN A 67 -5.29 -6.22 7.24
CA ASN A 67 -5.03 -7.63 7.48
C ASN A 67 -3.72 -7.85 8.27
N ILE A 68 -3.29 -9.11 8.41
CA ILE A 68 -2.05 -9.47 9.15
C ILE A 68 -0.79 -8.84 8.57
N PHE A 69 -0.73 -8.63 7.25
CA PHE A 69 0.42 -7.97 6.61
C PHE A 69 0.45 -6.48 6.96
N ASP A 70 -0.69 -5.80 6.84
CA ASP A 70 -0.83 -4.38 7.17
C ASP A 70 -0.49 -4.12 8.64
N PHE A 71 -0.96 -5.01 9.53
CA PHE A 71 -0.66 -4.94 10.96
C PHE A 71 0.85 -5.00 11.22
N LEU A 72 1.53 -5.99 10.64
CA LEU A 72 2.95 -6.18 10.87
C LEU A 72 3.78 -5.02 10.29
N MET A 73 3.44 -4.58 9.08
CA MET A 73 4.09 -3.44 8.43
C MET A 73 4.00 -2.18 9.30
N LYS A 74 2.83 -1.88 9.83
CA LYS A 74 2.59 -0.67 10.64
C LYS A 74 3.22 -0.75 12.02
N THR A 75 3.08 -1.88 12.72
CA THR A 75 3.59 -2.01 14.10
C THR A 75 5.10 -2.15 14.17
N LYS A 76 5.74 -2.71 13.15
CA LYS A 76 7.20 -2.90 13.09
C LYS A 76 7.90 -1.91 12.16
N SER A 77 7.16 -1.05 11.44
CA SER A 77 7.71 -0.13 10.43
C SER A 77 8.56 -0.84 9.37
N ILE A 78 8.12 -2.02 8.93
CA ILE A 78 8.82 -2.86 7.95
C ILE A 78 8.12 -2.83 6.59
N GLY A 79 8.85 -3.17 5.53
CA GLY A 79 8.28 -3.29 4.19
C GLY A 79 7.46 -4.56 3.99
N PHE A 80 6.57 -4.55 2.96
CA PHE A 80 5.68 -5.68 2.65
C PHE A 80 6.44 -7.00 2.46
N GLY A 81 7.57 -6.97 1.73
CA GLY A 81 8.37 -8.18 1.51
C GLY A 81 8.94 -8.79 2.79
N GLU A 82 9.24 -7.96 3.77
CA GLU A 82 9.73 -8.39 5.08
C GLU A 82 8.60 -8.96 5.92
N ALA A 83 7.44 -8.28 5.93
CA ALA A 83 6.24 -8.77 6.58
C ALA A 83 5.81 -10.14 6.04
N VAL A 84 5.85 -10.34 4.71
CA VAL A 84 5.55 -11.64 4.10
C VAL A 84 6.54 -12.73 4.54
N ARG A 85 7.84 -12.44 4.56
CA ARG A 85 8.85 -13.44 5.02
C ARG A 85 8.64 -13.82 6.48
N GLU A 86 8.37 -12.86 7.33
CA GLU A 86 8.13 -13.10 8.75
C GLU A 86 6.86 -13.93 8.97
N LEU A 87 5.75 -13.56 8.31
CA LEU A 87 4.48 -14.29 8.43
C LEU A 87 4.58 -15.70 7.81
N ALA A 88 5.28 -15.86 6.69
CA ALA A 88 5.53 -17.18 6.12
C ALA A 88 6.30 -18.08 7.09
N SER A 89 7.34 -17.55 7.74
CA SER A 89 8.07 -18.28 8.78
C SER A 89 7.17 -18.66 9.95
N GLN A 90 6.32 -17.74 10.41
CA GLN A 90 5.34 -18.03 11.48
C GLN A 90 4.30 -19.09 11.07
N ALA A 91 3.93 -19.13 9.79
CA ALA A 91 3.02 -20.12 9.21
C ALA A 91 3.69 -21.48 8.93
N GLY A 92 4.99 -21.63 9.23
CA GLY A 92 5.76 -22.84 8.90
C GLY A 92 5.94 -23.06 7.39
N MET A 93 5.86 -21.98 6.60
CA MET A 93 6.03 -22.04 5.16
C MET A 93 7.47 -21.73 4.75
N GLN A 94 7.92 -22.37 3.67
CA GLN A 94 9.21 -22.02 3.06
C GLN A 94 9.16 -20.61 2.48
N PRO A 95 10.26 -19.82 2.59
CA PRO A 95 10.33 -18.50 1.98
C PRO A 95 10.09 -18.59 0.46
N TYR A 96 9.26 -17.70 -0.06
CA TYR A 96 8.99 -17.63 -1.49
C TYR A 96 10.27 -17.26 -2.25
N ARG A 97 10.62 -18.06 -3.25
CA ARG A 97 11.77 -17.82 -4.13
C ARG A 97 11.28 -17.31 -5.47
N PHE A 98 11.58 -16.05 -5.76
CA PHE A 98 11.29 -15.45 -7.07
C PHE A 98 12.15 -16.09 -8.15
N SER A 99 11.53 -16.50 -9.24
CA SER A 99 12.24 -17.02 -10.43
C SER A 99 13.03 -15.91 -11.13
N ASN A 100 13.96 -16.29 -12.03
CA ASN A 100 14.65 -15.31 -12.87
C ASN A 100 13.68 -14.58 -13.80
N PHE A 101 12.63 -15.26 -14.27
CA PHE A 101 11.58 -14.65 -15.08
C PHE A 101 10.82 -13.55 -14.30
N ASP A 102 10.51 -13.75 -13.02
CA ASP A 102 9.89 -12.73 -12.18
C ASP A 102 10.79 -11.50 -12.01
N LYS A 103 12.09 -11.72 -11.86
CA LYS A 103 13.08 -10.64 -11.75
C LYS A 103 13.19 -9.83 -13.04
N GLU A 104 13.25 -10.49 -14.19
CA GLU A 104 13.28 -9.84 -15.50
C GLU A 104 12.01 -9.04 -15.77
N LYS A 105 10.84 -9.62 -15.45
CA LYS A 105 9.55 -8.93 -15.59
C LYS A 105 9.50 -7.68 -14.73
N GLU A 106 9.96 -7.75 -13.49
CA GLU A 106 10.03 -6.59 -12.59
C GLU A 106 10.99 -5.53 -13.13
N LEU A 107 12.18 -5.93 -13.61
CA LEU A 107 13.15 -5.01 -14.20
C LEU A 107 12.55 -4.28 -15.41
N ARG A 108 11.88 -5.00 -16.31
CA ARG A 108 11.16 -4.39 -17.45
C ARG A 108 10.10 -3.41 -16.98
N PHE A 109 9.31 -3.78 -15.97
CA PHE A 109 8.28 -2.90 -15.42
C PHE A 109 8.86 -1.61 -14.84
N GLN A 110 9.96 -1.70 -14.09
CA GLN A 110 10.66 -0.52 -13.57
C GLN A 110 11.23 0.35 -14.69
N THR A 111 11.80 -0.26 -15.73
CA THR A 111 12.31 0.47 -16.92
C THR A 111 11.17 1.23 -17.59
N TYR A 112 10.03 0.59 -17.87
CA TYR A 112 8.87 1.27 -18.44
C TYR A 112 8.37 2.41 -17.55
N LYS A 113 8.26 2.17 -16.24
CA LYS A 113 7.83 3.20 -15.27
C LYS A 113 8.74 4.43 -15.30
N ASN A 114 10.06 4.23 -15.39
CA ASN A 114 11.01 5.34 -15.48
C ASN A 114 10.83 6.11 -16.79
N ILE A 115 10.74 5.42 -17.93
CA ILE A 115 10.50 6.03 -19.24
C ILE A 115 9.21 6.86 -19.22
N TYR A 116 8.10 6.27 -18.76
CA TYR A 116 6.83 7.00 -18.65
C TYR A 116 6.92 8.21 -17.73
N SER A 117 7.63 8.09 -16.61
CA SER A 117 7.84 9.22 -15.70
C SER A 117 8.60 10.38 -16.36
N GLU A 118 9.62 10.06 -17.16
CA GLU A 118 10.38 11.06 -17.93
C GLU A 118 9.50 11.76 -18.98
N TYR A 119 8.71 10.99 -19.74
CA TYR A 119 7.75 11.55 -20.70
C TYR A 119 6.72 12.44 -20.03
N LEU A 120 6.12 11.99 -18.93
CA LEU A 120 5.14 12.79 -18.17
C LEU A 120 5.75 14.11 -17.70
N ASN A 121 6.98 14.07 -17.18
CA ASN A 121 7.68 15.28 -16.74
C ASN A 121 8.01 16.20 -17.91
N HIS A 122 8.45 15.63 -19.04
CA HIS A 122 8.73 16.42 -20.25
C HIS A 122 7.48 17.13 -20.75
N PHE A 123 6.37 16.41 -20.97
CA PHE A 123 5.14 17.01 -21.48
C PHE A 123 4.48 17.98 -20.48
N ASN A 124 4.63 17.74 -19.17
CA ASN A 124 4.20 18.71 -18.17
C ASN A 124 5.02 20.01 -18.28
N LYS A 125 6.34 19.93 -18.45
CA LYS A 125 7.18 21.14 -18.71
C LYS A 125 6.76 21.84 -19.98
N GLU A 126 6.47 21.10 -21.06
CA GLU A 126 6.01 21.67 -22.32
C GLU A 126 4.70 22.43 -22.17
N LEU A 127 3.78 21.95 -21.32
CA LEU A 127 2.53 22.67 -21.03
C LEU A 127 2.77 24.04 -20.39
N PHE A 128 3.81 24.16 -19.55
CA PHE A 128 4.18 25.43 -18.90
C PHE A 128 5.15 26.29 -19.75
N ASN A 129 5.56 25.80 -20.92
CA ASN A 129 6.38 26.59 -21.84
C ASN A 129 5.57 27.78 -22.38
N PRO A 130 6.10 29.03 -22.35
CA PRO A 130 5.40 30.22 -22.85
C PRO A 130 4.87 30.10 -24.29
N ILE A 131 5.55 29.32 -25.14
CA ILE A 131 5.12 29.03 -26.51
C ILE A 131 3.78 28.32 -26.58
N ASN A 132 3.46 27.53 -25.54
CA ASN A 132 2.25 26.69 -25.43
C ASN A 132 1.18 27.32 -24.52
N LYS A 133 1.27 28.65 -24.26
CA LYS A 133 0.38 29.40 -23.36
C LYS A 133 -1.11 29.16 -23.63
N LEU A 134 -1.50 29.03 -24.88
CA LEU A 134 -2.90 28.80 -25.26
C LEU A 134 -3.45 27.48 -24.67
N ALA A 135 -2.62 26.42 -24.61
CA ALA A 135 -3.01 25.15 -24.05
C ALA A 135 -3.19 25.26 -22.51
N LEU A 136 -2.28 25.94 -21.83
CA LEU A 136 -2.39 26.20 -20.40
C LEU A 136 -3.61 27.08 -20.06
N ASP A 137 -3.83 28.17 -20.81
CA ASP A 137 -4.98 29.05 -20.63
C ASP A 137 -6.31 28.31 -20.88
N TYR A 138 -6.33 27.35 -21.81
CA TYR A 138 -7.49 26.50 -22.03
C TYR A 138 -7.82 25.65 -20.78
N LEU A 139 -6.83 25.00 -20.19
CA LEU A 139 -7.02 24.19 -18.99
C LEU A 139 -7.46 25.04 -17.78
N ASN A 140 -6.84 26.22 -17.61
CA ASN A 140 -7.20 27.15 -16.53
C ASN A 140 -8.65 27.64 -16.68
N ARG A 141 -9.11 27.96 -17.91
CA ARG A 141 -10.52 28.31 -18.17
C ARG A 141 -11.50 27.16 -17.89
N ARG A 142 -11.03 25.91 -17.96
CA ARG A 142 -11.80 24.72 -17.58
C ARG A 142 -11.81 24.46 -16.07
N GLY A 143 -11.21 25.33 -15.26
CA GLY A 143 -11.20 25.25 -13.81
C GLY A 143 -10.05 24.41 -13.22
N LEU A 144 -9.06 24.02 -14.03
CA LEU A 144 -7.88 23.32 -13.54
C LEU A 144 -6.82 24.34 -13.11
N SER A 145 -6.51 24.42 -11.81
CA SER A 145 -5.45 25.29 -11.32
C SER A 145 -4.06 24.75 -11.68
N ASN A 146 -3.05 25.63 -11.67
CA ASN A 146 -1.67 25.23 -11.96
C ASN A 146 -1.14 24.20 -10.97
N GLU A 147 -1.62 24.21 -9.70
CA GLU A 147 -1.28 23.24 -8.67
C GLU A 147 -1.81 21.86 -9.05
N ILE A 148 -3.09 21.77 -9.44
CA ILE A 148 -3.71 20.52 -9.92
C ILE A 148 -3.00 20.00 -11.17
N ILE A 149 -2.71 20.87 -12.14
CA ILE A 149 -2.00 20.49 -13.37
C ILE A 149 -0.61 19.89 -13.05
N LYS A 150 0.12 20.46 -12.10
CA LYS A 150 1.43 19.94 -11.67
C LYS A 150 1.31 18.64 -10.88
N GLU A 151 0.37 18.58 -9.94
CA GLU A 151 0.14 17.39 -9.09
C GLU A 151 -0.20 16.17 -9.95
N PHE A 152 -1.16 16.31 -10.87
CA PHE A 152 -1.57 15.23 -11.77
C PHE A 152 -0.69 15.11 -13.03
N LYS A 153 0.37 15.91 -13.15
CA LYS A 153 1.32 15.91 -14.27
C LYS A 153 0.62 15.95 -15.63
N LEU A 154 -0.42 16.80 -15.75
CA LEU A 154 -1.03 17.03 -17.04
C LEU A 154 0.00 17.65 -17.98
N GLY A 155 0.07 17.16 -19.19
CA GLY A 155 1.08 17.53 -20.15
C GLY A 155 0.49 18.01 -21.49
N TYR A 156 1.32 18.63 -22.29
CA TYR A 156 1.00 19.01 -23.66
C TYR A 156 2.00 18.40 -24.63
N VAL A 157 1.48 17.74 -25.65
CA VAL A 157 2.28 17.21 -26.75
C VAL A 157 2.18 18.22 -27.89
N PRO A 158 3.27 18.94 -28.23
CA PRO A 158 3.27 19.86 -29.36
C PRO A 158 3.00 19.08 -30.65
N TRP A 159 1.97 19.49 -31.37
CA TRP A 159 1.72 18.97 -32.70
C TRP A 159 2.66 19.68 -33.68
N LYS A 160 3.50 18.93 -34.36
CA LYS A 160 4.34 19.44 -35.44
C LYS A 160 3.58 19.46 -36.73
#